data_5515659973d4ac40a10e144919bf1e14
#
_entry.id   5515659973d4ac40a10e144919bf1e14
#
_cell.length_a   1.000
_cell.length_b   1.000
_cell.length_c   1.000
_cell.angle_alpha   90.00
_cell.angle_beta   90.00
_cell.angle_gamma   90.00
#
_symmetry.space_group_name_H-M   'P 1'
#
loop_
_entity.id
_entity.type
_entity.pdbx_description
1 polymer ?
#
loop_
_entity_poly.entity_id
_entity_poly.type
_entity_poly.pdbx_seq_one_letter_code
_entity_poly.pdbx_strand_id
1 'polypeptide(L)'
;MNGLFKIAARNIWRNRRRSLMTGSAIAAGALATLLFGGFVAYIFAGLETNNVQRIGHLTVFRGGYFLFGAGNPAGYGIDRYRDVMALIGNDPVLRPMINVMTPTQSLVGIAGNFSGDTDASKTFIGVGLIPSDRERMRQWDEFHAGASGPADTRLSDSDQARGLIGFGLARILGLCAPLALKNCPPIPKLSTDTPSGAVHQDLTELADRDTNGSGQSGQQQSAPHIELLAATAGGAPNVVSLSVGGADPQPVKELDDNYIAMPLPLAQQLVYGRGEHKVTGIVLQDRKSVV
;
A
#
# COMPACT_ATOMS: atom_id res chain seq x y z
N MET A 1 51.93 -29.02 23.44
CA MET A 1 50.61 -28.35 23.60
C MET A 1 49.64 -28.99 24.57
N ASN A 2 49.73 -30.33 24.79
CA ASN A 2 48.74 -31.02 25.64
C ASN A 2 48.84 -30.70 27.15
N GLY A 3 50.01 -30.22 27.68
CA GLY A 3 50.20 -29.93 29.12
C GLY A 3 49.47 -28.66 29.58
N LEU A 4 49.50 -27.57 28.78
CA LEU A 4 48.83 -26.33 29.10
C LEU A 4 47.31 -26.45 29.11
N PHE A 5 46.76 -27.25 28.19
CA PHE A 5 45.33 -27.49 28.13
C PHE A 5 44.82 -28.32 29.36
N LYS A 6 45.64 -29.27 29.82
CA LYS A 6 45.33 -30.04 31.03
C LYS A 6 45.33 -29.18 32.31
N ILE A 7 46.27 -28.22 32.40
CA ILE A 7 46.36 -27.32 33.56
C ILE A 7 45.19 -26.33 33.53
N ALA A 8 44.81 -25.79 32.34
CA ALA A 8 43.66 -24.91 32.19
C ALA A 8 42.35 -25.59 32.54
N ALA A 9 42.11 -26.82 32.04
CA ALA A 9 40.93 -27.62 32.35
C ALA A 9 40.82 -27.93 33.87
N ARG A 10 41.95 -28.31 34.50
CA ARG A 10 41.98 -28.54 35.93
C ARG A 10 41.69 -27.28 36.77
N ASN A 11 42.14 -26.11 36.32
CA ASN A 11 41.86 -24.85 37.00
C ASN A 11 40.40 -24.44 36.89
N ILE A 12 39.78 -24.63 35.74
CA ILE A 12 38.33 -24.42 35.53
C ILE A 12 37.52 -25.32 36.45
N TRP A 13 37.87 -26.60 36.55
CA TRP A 13 37.15 -27.54 37.38
C TRP A 13 37.30 -27.27 38.90
N ARG A 14 38.48 -26.82 39.32
CA ARG A 14 38.74 -26.46 40.73
C ARG A 14 37.94 -25.24 41.17
N ASN A 15 37.71 -24.26 40.28
CA ASN A 15 36.96 -23.02 40.54
C ASN A 15 35.62 -23.03 39.84
N ARG A 16 34.92 -24.16 39.78
CA ARG A 16 33.71 -24.37 38.98
C ARG A 16 32.64 -23.31 39.18
N ARG A 17 32.39 -22.80 40.39
CA ARG A 17 31.38 -21.78 40.65
C ARG A 17 31.71 -20.45 39.92
N ARG A 18 32.95 -20.00 40.03
CA ARG A 18 33.41 -18.75 39.37
C ARG A 18 33.48 -18.93 37.86
N SER A 19 34.01 -20.05 37.40
CA SER A 19 34.07 -20.34 35.95
C SER A 19 32.68 -20.47 35.32
N LEU A 20 31.72 -21.08 36.05
CA LEU A 20 30.34 -21.21 35.61
C LEU A 20 29.64 -19.81 35.51
N MET A 21 29.81 -18.94 36.51
CA MET A 21 29.27 -17.59 36.47
C MET A 21 29.83 -16.78 35.29
N THR A 22 31.14 -16.82 35.09
CA THR A 22 31.75 -16.11 33.97
C THR A 22 31.35 -16.70 32.61
N GLY A 23 31.36 -18.06 32.53
CA GLY A 23 30.93 -18.76 31.31
C GLY A 23 29.45 -18.51 30.97
N SER A 24 28.57 -18.51 31.97
CA SER A 24 27.15 -18.21 31.74
C SER A 24 26.90 -16.75 31.30
N ALA A 25 27.65 -15.78 31.87
CA ALA A 25 27.57 -14.38 31.44
C ALA A 25 27.99 -14.20 29.97
N ILE A 26 29.11 -14.84 29.57
CA ILE A 26 29.59 -14.81 28.18
C ILE A 26 28.59 -15.51 27.26
N ALA A 27 28.09 -16.69 27.65
CA ALA A 27 27.10 -17.42 26.88
C ALA A 27 25.79 -16.64 26.72
N ALA A 28 25.30 -15.99 27.78
CA ALA A 28 24.12 -15.15 27.72
C ALA A 28 24.32 -13.93 26.78
N GLY A 29 25.48 -13.29 26.87
CA GLY A 29 25.82 -12.17 25.97
C GLY A 29 25.91 -12.59 24.53
N ALA A 30 26.57 -13.72 24.22
CA ALA A 30 26.65 -14.27 22.88
C ALA A 30 25.26 -14.68 22.34
N LEU A 31 24.44 -15.34 23.17
CA LEU A 31 23.07 -15.71 22.81
C LEU A 31 22.22 -14.47 22.49
N ALA A 32 22.28 -13.45 23.35
CA ALA A 32 21.55 -12.22 23.14
C ALA A 32 21.95 -11.53 21.82
N THR A 33 23.26 -11.49 21.51
CA THR A 33 23.76 -10.93 20.25
C THR A 33 23.26 -11.71 19.02
N LEU A 34 23.29 -13.04 19.09
CA LEU A 34 22.81 -13.91 18.00
C LEU A 34 21.31 -13.77 17.78
N LEU A 35 20.52 -13.76 18.87
CA LEU A 35 19.06 -13.58 18.78
C LEU A 35 18.71 -12.20 18.22
N PHE A 36 19.37 -11.14 18.68
CA PHE A 36 19.16 -9.80 18.18
C PHE A 36 19.57 -9.67 16.70
N GLY A 37 20.73 -10.21 16.33
CA GLY A 37 21.17 -10.23 14.93
C GLY A 37 20.20 -10.98 14.02
N GLY A 38 19.73 -12.16 14.44
CA GLY A 38 18.71 -12.92 13.72
C GLY A 38 17.37 -12.17 13.58
N PHE A 39 16.94 -11.50 14.65
CA PHE A 39 15.72 -10.69 14.62
C PHE A 39 15.86 -9.52 13.64
N VAL A 40 16.97 -8.80 13.67
CA VAL A 40 17.23 -7.68 12.73
C VAL A 40 17.25 -8.19 11.29
N ALA A 41 17.95 -9.29 11.01
CA ALA A 41 18.00 -9.87 9.67
C ALA A 41 16.60 -10.29 9.17
N TYR A 42 15.76 -10.87 10.04
CA TYR A 42 14.37 -11.21 9.71
C TYR A 42 13.52 -10.00 9.38
N ILE A 43 13.66 -8.90 10.15
CA ILE A 43 12.93 -7.66 9.86
C ILE A 43 13.35 -7.08 8.50
N PHE A 44 14.66 -7.03 8.20
CA PHE A 44 15.14 -6.52 6.92
C PHE A 44 14.62 -7.38 5.75
N ALA A 45 14.67 -8.70 5.86
CA ALA A 45 14.14 -9.61 4.85
C ALA A 45 12.63 -9.38 4.63
N GLY A 46 11.86 -9.19 5.71
CA GLY A 46 10.43 -8.90 5.62
C GLY A 46 10.12 -7.55 4.97
N LEU A 47 10.88 -6.50 5.29
CA LEU A 47 10.74 -5.18 4.68
C LEU A 47 11.11 -5.20 3.19
N GLU A 48 12.19 -5.88 2.82
CA GLU A 48 12.61 -6.04 1.44
C GLU A 48 11.55 -6.80 0.64
N THR A 49 11.07 -7.94 1.14
CA THR A 49 10.00 -8.72 0.52
C THR A 49 8.75 -7.85 0.29
N ASN A 50 8.32 -7.10 1.31
CA ASN A 50 7.15 -6.23 1.19
C ASN A 50 7.36 -5.12 0.16
N ASN A 51 8.54 -4.49 0.14
CA ASN A 51 8.86 -3.44 -0.83
C ASN A 51 8.87 -4.00 -2.26
N VAL A 52 9.55 -5.12 -2.49
CA VAL A 52 9.63 -5.75 -3.81
C VAL A 52 8.25 -6.18 -4.32
N GLN A 53 7.40 -6.72 -3.46
CA GLN A 53 6.03 -7.07 -3.79
C GLN A 53 5.15 -5.88 -4.15
N ARG A 54 5.48 -4.67 -3.67
CA ARG A 54 4.67 -3.45 -3.87
C ARG A 54 5.24 -2.50 -4.90
N ILE A 55 6.55 -2.26 -4.88
CA ILE A 55 7.23 -1.22 -5.67
C ILE A 55 8.19 -1.83 -6.70
N GLY A 56 8.42 -3.17 -6.62
CA GLY A 56 9.40 -3.86 -7.46
C GLY A 56 10.84 -3.58 -7.01
N HIS A 57 11.80 -4.09 -7.80
CA HIS A 57 13.23 -3.84 -7.57
C HIS A 57 13.69 -2.51 -8.18
N LEU A 58 13.06 -2.11 -9.27
CA LEU A 58 13.39 -0.89 -10.00
C LEU A 58 12.12 -0.21 -10.51
N THR A 59 12.09 1.11 -10.44
CA THR A 59 11.01 1.90 -11.06
C THR A 59 11.60 2.93 -11.99
N VAL A 60 11.14 2.93 -13.23
CA VAL A 60 11.51 3.92 -14.25
C VAL A 60 10.58 5.12 -14.13
N PHE A 61 11.13 6.30 -13.91
CA PHE A 61 10.41 7.56 -13.87
C PHE A 61 10.83 8.47 -15.02
N ARG A 62 10.01 9.47 -15.33
CA ARG A 62 10.39 10.55 -16.22
C ARG A 62 11.55 11.36 -15.63
N GLY A 63 12.48 11.81 -16.47
CA GLY A 63 13.58 12.67 -16.03
C GLY A 63 13.08 13.91 -15.28
N GLY A 64 13.73 14.24 -14.15
CA GLY A 64 13.35 15.34 -13.27
C GLY A 64 12.23 15.05 -12.27
N TYR A 65 11.65 13.85 -12.26
CA TYR A 65 10.57 13.49 -11.35
C TYR A 65 10.92 13.73 -9.87
N PHE A 66 12.08 13.30 -9.42
CA PHE A 66 12.51 13.47 -8.01
C PHE A 66 12.85 14.92 -7.64
N LEU A 67 13.16 15.76 -8.61
CA LEU A 67 13.47 17.17 -8.36
C LEU A 67 12.20 18.04 -8.33
N PHE A 68 11.23 17.75 -9.20
CA PHE A 68 10.09 18.61 -9.44
C PHE A 68 8.75 17.88 -9.41
N GLY A 69 8.73 16.57 -9.63
CA GLY A 69 7.51 15.78 -9.85
C GLY A 69 6.94 15.15 -8.59
N ALA A 70 7.70 15.04 -7.49
CA ALA A 70 7.22 14.38 -6.26
C ALA A 70 6.01 15.10 -5.65
N GLY A 71 5.93 16.43 -5.76
CA GLY A 71 4.79 17.24 -5.31
C GLY A 71 3.63 17.30 -6.32
N ASN A 72 3.86 16.95 -7.59
CA ASN A 72 2.86 16.90 -8.65
C ASN A 72 3.12 15.71 -9.58
N PRO A 73 2.85 14.47 -9.13
CA PRO A 73 3.10 13.25 -9.91
C PRO A 73 2.42 13.25 -11.29
N ALA A 74 1.26 13.89 -11.37
CA ALA A 74 0.47 14.00 -12.59
C ALA A 74 1.18 14.79 -13.70
N GLY A 75 1.84 15.91 -13.35
CA GLY A 75 2.56 16.75 -14.31
C GLY A 75 3.82 16.10 -14.89
N TYR A 76 4.37 15.09 -14.21
CA TYR A 76 5.59 14.39 -14.59
C TYR A 76 5.34 12.95 -15.06
N GLY A 77 4.15 12.66 -15.56
CA GLY A 77 3.82 11.36 -16.14
C GLY A 77 4.61 11.04 -17.41
N ILE A 78 4.81 9.77 -17.67
CA ILE A 78 5.41 9.22 -18.90
C ILE A 78 4.30 9.09 -19.95
N ASP A 79 4.37 9.88 -21.02
CA ASP A 79 3.32 9.93 -22.05
C ASP A 79 3.21 8.63 -22.86
N ARG A 80 4.32 8.13 -23.37
CA ARG A 80 4.39 6.92 -24.19
C ARG A 80 4.96 5.74 -23.43
N TYR A 81 4.40 5.47 -22.25
CA TYR A 81 4.91 4.41 -21.38
C TYR A 81 4.90 3.02 -22.05
N ARG A 82 3.95 2.76 -22.95
CA ARG A 82 3.88 1.48 -23.69
C ARG A 82 5.07 1.28 -24.61
N ASP A 83 5.55 2.35 -25.27
CA ASP A 83 6.73 2.29 -26.12
C ASP A 83 8.00 2.03 -25.28
N VAL A 84 8.08 2.66 -24.10
CA VAL A 84 9.19 2.41 -23.16
C VAL A 84 9.16 0.97 -22.66
N MET A 85 7.98 0.46 -22.30
CA MET A 85 7.81 -0.94 -21.91
C MET A 85 8.18 -1.90 -23.04
N ALA A 86 7.78 -1.60 -24.26
CA ALA A 86 8.15 -2.40 -25.43
C ALA A 86 9.66 -2.39 -25.69
N LEU A 87 10.32 -1.24 -25.53
CA LEU A 87 11.77 -1.12 -25.65
C LEU A 87 12.49 -2.01 -24.64
N ILE A 88 12.10 -1.93 -23.36
CA ILE A 88 12.67 -2.75 -22.27
C ILE A 88 12.37 -4.24 -22.50
N GLY A 89 11.13 -4.58 -22.88
CA GLY A 89 10.69 -5.96 -23.07
C GLY A 89 11.29 -6.65 -24.31
N ASN A 90 11.79 -5.89 -25.28
CA ASN A 90 12.45 -6.41 -26.47
C ASN A 90 13.99 -6.47 -26.33
N ASP A 91 14.54 -5.90 -25.29
CA ASP A 91 15.98 -5.94 -25.03
C ASP A 91 16.42 -7.39 -24.68
N PRO A 92 17.39 -7.98 -25.42
CA PRO A 92 17.79 -9.37 -25.24
C PRO A 92 18.48 -9.63 -23.89
N VAL A 93 19.02 -8.60 -23.25
CA VAL A 93 19.69 -8.71 -21.94
C VAL A 93 18.69 -8.56 -20.82
N LEU A 94 17.80 -7.56 -20.91
CA LEU A 94 16.86 -7.25 -19.82
C LEU A 94 15.68 -8.23 -19.77
N ARG A 95 15.16 -8.65 -20.92
CA ARG A 95 13.98 -9.53 -21.00
C ARG A 95 14.06 -10.79 -20.14
N PRO A 96 15.17 -11.57 -20.13
CA PRO A 96 15.26 -12.78 -19.32
C PRO A 96 15.33 -12.49 -17.81
N MET A 97 15.73 -11.30 -17.42
CA MET A 97 15.86 -10.89 -16.01
C MET A 97 14.51 -10.46 -15.42
N ILE A 98 13.62 -9.90 -16.21
CA ILE A 98 12.36 -9.33 -15.75
C ILE A 98 11.31 -10.42 -15.51
N ASN A 99 10.74 -10.45 -14.32
CA ASN A 99 9.60 -11.26 -13.95
C ASN A 99 8.28 -10.56 -14.25
N VAL A 100 8.14 -9.33 -13.75
CA VAL A 100 6.96 -8.48 -13.97
C VAL A 100 7.42 -7.08 -14.37
N MET A 101 6.77 -6.54 -15.39
CA MET A 101 6.90 -5.13 -15.78
C MET A 101 5.50 -4.53 -15.88
N THR A 102 5.20 -3.57 -15.04
CA THR A 102 3.85 -3.01 -14.90
C THR A 102 3.87 -1.49 -14.77
N PRO A 103 2.95 -0.79 -15.44
CA PRO A 103 2.80 0.65 -15.28
C PRO A 103 2.08 0.96 -13.96
N THR A 104 2.46 2.06 -13.32
CA THR A 104 1.83 2.53 -12.08
C THR A 104 1.53 4.03 -12.14
N GLN A 105 0.41 4.43 -11.56
CA GLN A 105 0.00 5.83 -11.43
C GLN A 105 -0.07 6.20 -9.96
N SER A 106 0.80 7.10 -9.51
CA SER A 106 0.71 7.70 -8.18
C SER A 106 -0.19 8.93 -8.21
N LEU A 107 -1.01 9.08 -7.20
CA LEU A 107 -1.92 10.21 -7.07
C LEU A 107 -2.17 10.56 -5.61
N VAL A 108 -2.53 11.81 -5.38
CA VAL A 108 -2.93 12.31 -4.07
C VAL A 108 -4.25 13.07 -4.20
N GLY A 109 -5.07 13.01 -3.16
CA GLY A 109 -6.37 13.66 -3.20
C GLY A 109 -7.09 13.58 -1.87
N ILE A 110 -8.41 13.75 -1.92
CA ILE A 110 -9.32 13.65 -0.78
C ILE A 110 -10.32 12.54 -1.09
N ALA A 111 -10.44 11.59 -0.18
CA ALA A 111 -11.47 10.56 -0.19
C ALA A 111 -12.58 10.97 0.76
N GLY A 112 -13.82 10.90 0.34
CA GLY A 112 -15.00 11.21 1.14
C GLY A 112 -16.01 10.08 1.11
N ASN A 113 -16.59 9.77 2.25
CA ASN A 113 -17.77 8.94 2.38
C ASN A 113 -18.94 9.84 2.80
N PHE A 114 -19.85 10.08 1.88
CA PHE A 114 -21.06 10.90 2.07
C PHE A 114 -22.32 10.05 2.11
N SER A 115 -22.17 8.71 2.15
CA SER A 115 -23.26 7.75 2.21
C SER A 115 -23.54 7.38 3.66
N GLY A 116 -24.43 8.09 4.36
CA GLY A 116 -24.87 7.75 5.71
C GLY A 116 -24.77 8.90 6.73
N ASP A 117 -24.94 8.55 8.00
CA ASP A 117 -24.99 9.50 9.16
C ASP A 117 -23.64 10.19 9.50
N THR A 118 -22.57 9.86 8.78
CA THR A 118 -21.23 10.39 9.08
C THR A 118 -20.55 10.83 7.79
N ASP A 119 -20.66 12.12 7.50
CA ASP A 119 -19.81 12.75 6.49
C ASP A 119 -18.36 12.71 6.97
N ALA A 120 -17.56 11.85 6.37
CA ALA A 120 -16.15 11.72 6.70
C ALA A 120 -15.29 11.91 5.45
N SER A 121 -14.27 12.74 5.56
CA SER A 121 -13.30 12.93 4.51
C SER A 121 -11.87 12.89 5.03
N LYS A 122 -10.95 12.40 4.20
CA LYS A 122 -9.53 12.28 4.51
C LYS A 122 -8.69 12.43 3.27
N THR A 123 -7.53 13.04 3.41
CA THR A 123 -6.51 13.01 2.36
C THR A 123 -6.05 11.58 2.12
N PHE A 124 -5.80 11.23 0.85
CA PHE A 124 -5.30 9.91 0.51
C PHE A 124 -4.08 9.97 -0.41
N ILE A 125 -3.29 8.91 -0.33
CA ILE A 125 -2.22 8.58 -1.28
C ILE A 125 -2.71 7.36 -2.06
N GLY A 126 -2.92 7.54 -3.36
CA GLY A 126 -3.47 6.51 -4.23
C GLY A 126 -2.42 5.89 -5.15
N VAL A 127 -2.63 4.65 -5.49
CA VAL A 127 -1.89 3.94 -6.52
C VAL A 127 -2.84 3.30 -7.53
N GLY A 128 -2.68 3.69 -8.79
CA GLY A 128 -3.29 3.01 -9.93
C GLY A 128 -2.40 1.87 -10.39
N LEU A 129 -2.94 0.67 -10.47
CA LEU A 129 -2.21 -0.55 -10.77
C LEU A 129 -3.00 -1.49 -11.69
N ILE A 130 -2.31 -2.46 -12.28
CA ILE A 130 -2.93 -3.59 -12.99
C ILE A 130 -3.02 -4.74 -11.98
N PRO A 131 -4.26 -5.20 -11.64
CA PRO A 131 -4.47 -6.21 -10.60
C PRO A 131 -3.71 -7.52 -10.84
N SER A 132 -3.74 -8.07 -12.06
CA SER A 132 -3.04 -9.32 -12.40
C SER A 132 -1.52 -9.21 -12.25
N ASP A 133 -0.93 -8.07 -12.61
CA ASP A 133 0.49 -7.83 -12.43
C ASP A 133 0.84 -7.72 -10.94
N ARG A 134 0.00 -7.04 -10.16
CA ARG A 134 0.17 -6.93 -8.71
C ARG A 134 0.14 -8.29 -8.04
N GLU A 135 -0.77 -9.16 -8.44
CA GLU A 135 -0.84 -10.53 -7.90
C GLU A 135 0.41 -11.34 -8.24
N ARG A 136 0.94 -11.21 -9.45
CA ARG A 136 2.21 -11.84 -9.83
C ARG A 136 3.39 -11.30 -9.02
N MET A 137 3.44 -9.99 -8.76
CA MET A 137 4.49 -9.38 -7.93
C MET A 137 4.45 -9.90 -6.49
N ARG A 138 3.26 -10.14 -5.93
CA ARG A 138 3.09 -10.69 -4.57
C ARG A 138 3.62 -12.10 -4.40
N GLN A 139 3.80 -12.86 -5.47
CA GLN A 139 4.35 -14.22 -5.41
C GLN A 139 5.87 -14.26 -5.19
N TRP A 140 6.54 -13.12 -5.30
CA TRP A 140 7.96 -13.03 -5.01
C TRP A 140 8.21 -13.14 -3.50
N ASP A 141 8.97 -14.14 -3.08
CA ASP A 141 9.31 -14.40 -1.67
C ASP A 141 10.63 -15.16 -1.58
N GLU A 142 11.74 -14.46 -1.91
CA GLU A 142 13.07 -15.09 -1.93
C GLU A 142 13.55 -15.48 -0.53
N PHE A 143 13.19 -14.68 0.47
CA PHE A 143 13.63 -14.91 1.85
C PHE A 143 12.69 -15.81 2.66
N HIS A 144 11.64 -16.36 2.05
CA HIS A 144 10.61 -17.12 2.76
C HIS A 144 10.05 -16.40 3.99
N ALA A 145 10.00 -15.06 3.89
CA ALA A 145 9.48 -14.20 4.95
C ALA A 145 7.95 -14.26 5.07
N GLY A 146 7.31 -14.95 4.14
CA GLY A 146 5.87 -15.07 4.04
C GLY A 146 5.22 -13.88 3.34
N ALA A 147 4.32 -14.14 2.40
CA ALA A 147 3.52 -13.10 1.78
C ALA A 147 2.60 -12.47 2.83
N SER A 148 2.84 -11.20 3.11
CA SER A 148 2.03 -10.45 4.06
C SER A 148 0.67 -10.14 3.46
N GLY A 149 -0.37 -10.63 4.10
CA GLY A 149 -1.75 -10.21 3.89
C GLY A 149 -2.67 -11.29 3.32
N PRO A 150 -3.92 -11.29 3.78
CA PRO A 150 -4.92 -12.23 3.30
C PRO A 150 -5.18 -12.00 1.80
N ALA A 151 -5.19 -13.10 1.05
CA ALA A 151 -5.47 -13.13 -0.38
C ALA A 151 -6.94 -12.76 -0.74
N ASP A 152 -7.74 -12.35 0.24
CA ASP A 152 -9.19 -12.25 0.13
C ASP A 152 -9.69 -10.91 -0.45
N THR A 153 -8.80 -9.95 -0.70
CA THR A 153 -9.13 -8.64 -1.26
C THR A 153 -8.66 -8.53 -2.70
N ARG A 154 -8.97 -9.52 -3.54
CA ARG A 154 -8.49 -9.54 -4.92
C ARG A 154 -9.26 -8.56 -5.78
N LEU A 155 -8.55 -7.66 -6.42
CA LEU A 155 -9.02 -6.92 -7.58
C LEU A 155 -8.85 -7.80 -8.82
N SER A 156 -9.77 -7.65 -9.77
CA SER A 156 -9.68 -8.28 -11.10
C SER A 156 -9.37 -7.22 -12.15
N ASP A 157 -8.73 -7.62 -13.24
CA ASP A 157 -8.50 -6.73 -14.39
C ASP A 157 -9.82 -6.28 -15.05
N SER A 158 -10.92 -6.98 -14.80
CA SER A 158 -12.26 -6.58 -15.24
C SER A 158 -12.90 -5.51 -14.34
N ASP A 159 -12.36 -5.26 -13.14
CA ASP A 159 -12.88 -4.25 -12.24
C ASP A 159 -12.51 -2.85 -12.76
N GLN A 160 -13.52 -2.06 -13.12
CA GLN A 160 -13.30 -0.70 -13.64
C GLN A 160 -13.34 0.36 -12.55
N ALA A 161 -14.17 0.19 -11.53
CA ALA A 161 -14.41 1.17 -10.47
C ALA A 161 -14.26 0.60 -9.06
N ARG A 162 -13.76 -0.65 -8.92
CA ARG A 162 -13.55 -1.29 -7.62
C ARG A 162 -12.11 -1.10 -7.17
N GLY A 163 -11.92 -0.76 -5.89
CA GLY A 163 -10.60 -0.57 -5.32
C GLY A 163 -10.48 -1.10 -3.91
N LEU A 164 -9.29 -0.98 -3.35
CA LEU A 164 -8.95 -1.35 -1.98
C LEU A 164 -8.51 -0.11 -1.22
N ILE A 165 -8.78 -0.06 0.07
CA ILE A 165 -8.36 1.02 0.94
C ILE A 165 -7.56 0.47 2.12
N GLY A 166 -6.71 1.30 2.75
CA GLY A 166 -6.04 0.94 3.99
C GLY A 166 -7.05 0.67 5.10
N PHE A 167 -6.70 -0.20 6.03
CA PHE A 167 -7.57 -0.53 7.18
C PHE A 167 -7.85 0.71 8.04
N GLY A 168 -6.82 1.56 8.26
CA GLY A 168 -6.95 2.81 8.98
C GLY A 168 -7.86 3.81 8.25
N LEU A 169 -7.75 3.90 6.93
CA LEU A 169 -8.63 4.75 6.11
C LEU A 169 -10.07 4.24 6.13
N ALA A 170 -10.30 2.92 6.06
CA ALA A 170 -11.62 2.33 6.19
C ALA A 170 -12.29 2.73 7.51
N ARG A 171 -11.51 2.72 8.60
CA ARG A 171 -11.98 3.15 9.91
C ARG A 171 -12.32 4.63 9.94
N ILE A 172 -11.46 5.50 9.38
CA ILE A 172 -11.67 6.95 9.35
C ILE A 172 -12.93 7.31 8.54
N LEU A 173 -13.15 6.62 7.42
CA LEU A 173 -14.33 6.85 6.57
C LEU A 173 -15.60 6.11 7.05
N GLY A 174 -15.57 5.45 8.22
CA GLY A 174 -16.74 4.76 8.77
C GLY A 174 -17.15 3.49 8.01
N LEU A 175 -16.22 2.88 7.26
CA LEU A 175 -16.51 1.73 6.39
C LEU A 175 -16.29 0.37 7.06
N CYS A 176 -16.02 0.33 8.37
CA CYS A 176 -15.77 -0.91 9.10
C CYS A 176 -16.94 -1.89 9.05
N ALA A 177 -18.16 -1.40 9.30
CA ALA A 177 -19.37 -2.25 9.27
C ALA A 177 -19.73 -2.68 7.85
N PRO A 178 -19.78 -1.79 6.83
CA PRO A 178 -20.06 -2.20 5.45
C PRO A 178 -19.05 -3.21 4.88
N LEU A 179 -17.77 -3.14 5.30
CA LEU A 179 -16.72 -4.06 4.87
C LEU A 179 -16.55 -5.28 5.79
N ALA A 180 -17.39 -5.42 6.83
CA ALA A 180 -17.34 -6.50 7.83
C ALA A 180 -15.92 -6.69 8.44
N LEU A 181 -15.19 -5.60 8.68
CA LEU A 181 -13.84 -5.63 9.20
C LEU A 181 -13.82 -5.98 10.69
N LYS A 182 -13.04 -7.01 11.05
CA LYS A 182 -12.83 -7.40 12.45
C LYS A 182 -11.88 -6.40 13.13
N ASN A 183 -12.11 -6.14 14.44
CA ASN A 183 -11.27 -5.26 15.25
C ASN A 183 -11.15 -3.81 14.73
N CYS A 184 -12.24 -3.26 14.25
CA CYS A 184 -12.31 -1.89 13.74
C CYS A 184 -13.11 -1.02 14.73
N PRO A 185 -12.50 -0.53 15.83
CA PRO A 185 -13.21 0.31 16.78
C PRO A 185 -13.59 1.64 16.12
N PRO A 186 -14.81 2.16 16.39
CA PRO A 186 -15.22 3.46 15.86
C PRO A 186 -14.28 4.55 16.39
N ILE A 187 -14.00 5.54 15.54
CA ILE A 187 -13.29 6.74 16.00
C ILE A 187 -14.24 7.51 16.92
N PRO A 188 -13.78 7.92 18.12
CA PRO A 188 -14.57 8.80 18.96
C PRO A 188 -14.91 10.06 18.15
N LYS A 189 -16.20 10.36 17.98
CA LYS A 189 -16.63 11.63 17.39
C LYS A 189 -16.10 12.73 18.29
N LEU A 190 -15.12 13.49 17.82
CA LEU A 190 -14.75 14.73 18.45
C LEU A 190 -15.94 15.68 18.21
N SER A 191 -16.72 15.93 19.24
CA SER A 191 -17.80 16.90 19.21
C SER A 191 -17.17 18.27 18.93
N THR A 192 -17.06 18.64 17.67
CA THR A 192 -16.86 20.03 17.27
C THR A 192 -18.22 20.71 17.43
N ASP A 193 -18.49 21.24 18.61
CA ASP A 193 -19.50 22.27 18.82
C ASP A 193 -19.06 23.56 18.11
N THR A 194 -19.07 23.50 16.78
CA THR A 194 -19.03 24.73 15.96
C THR A 194 -20.46 24.91 15.43
N PRO A 195 -21.12 26.03 15.73
CA PRO A 195 -22.47 26.28 15.20
C PRO A 195 -22.36 26.39 13.68
N SER A 196 -22.76 25.34 13.00
CA SER A 196 -22.86 25.31 11.54
C SER A 196 -24.01 26.21 11.13
N GLY A 197 -23.66 27.41 10.65
CA GLY A 197 -24.63 28.35 10.10
C GLY A 197 -25.32 27.80 8.88
N ALA A 198 -26.59 27.85 8.88
CA ALA A 198 -27.71 27.81 7.94
C ALA A 198 -27.45 27.81 6.40
N VAL A 199 -26.54 27.01 5.89
CA VAL A 199 -26.32 26.86 4.43
C VAL A 199 -26.70 25.45 3.91
N HIS A 200 -26.98 24.48 4.79
CA HIS A 200 -27.17 23.09 4.40
C HIS A 200 -28.62 22.69 4.02
N GLN A 201 -29.63 23.51 4.27
CA GLN A 201 -30.99 23.11 3.98
C GLN A 201 -31.37 23.13 2.49
N ASP A 202 -30.78 24.02 1.70
CA ASP A 202 -31.10 24.16 0.27
C ASP A 202 -30.47 23.06 -0.63
N LEU A 203 -29.35 22.49 -0.21
CA LEU A 203 -28.66 21.43 -0.97
C LEU A 203 -29.22 20.05 -0.70
N THR A 204 -29.75 19.80 0.49
CA THR A 204 -30.38 18.53 0.87
C THR A 204 -31.69 18.32 0.11
N GLU A 205 -32.46 19.40 -0.14
CA GLU A 205 -33.72 19.35 -0.89
C GLU A 205 -33.50 19.10 -2.40
N LEU A 206 -32.35 19.49 -2.94
CA LEU A 206 -31.95 19.19 -4.32
C LEU A 206 -31.47 17.74 -4.47
N ALA A 207 -30.74 17.20 -3.48
CA ALA A 207 -30.30 15.82 -3.48
C ALA A 207 -31.47 14.82 -3.33
N ASP A 208 -32.49 15.15 -2.53
CA ASP A 208 -33.68 14.33 -2.36
C ASP A 208 -34.58 14.27 -3.62
N ARG A 209 -34.48 15.24 -4.51
CA ARG A 209 -35.19 15.21 -5.80
C ARG A 209 -34.56 14.28 -6.83
N ASP A 210 -33.23 14.14 -6.81
CA ASP A 210 -32.53 13.21 -7.72
C ASP A 210 -32.64 11.74 -7.29
N THR A 211 -32.81 11.48 -5.98
CA THR A 211 -32.96 10.11 -5.45
C THR A 211 -34.37 9.52 -5.66
N ASN A 212 -35.39 10.34 -5.86
CA ASN A 212 -36.74 9.86 -6.11
C ASN A 212 -37.05 9.43 -7.57
N GLY A 213 -36.05 9.50 -8.46
CA GLY A 213 -36.17 9.14 -9.88
C GLY A 213 -35.74 7.73 -10.26
N SER A 214 -35.09 6.95 -9.38
CA SER A 214 -34.67 5.58 -9.69
C SER A 214 -35.28 4.58 -8.73
N GLY A 215 -36.28 3.90 -9.26
CA GLY A 215 -37.11 2.89 -8.58
C GLY A 215 -36.31 1.76 -7.96
N GLN A 216 -36.88 1.29 -6.87
CA GLN A 216 -36.70 0.02 -6.17
C GLN A 216 -36.10 -1.09 -7.04
N SER A 217 -34.93 -1.55 -6.68
CA SER A 217 -34.48 -2.90 -7.00
C SER A 217 -33.61 -3.43 -5.86
N GLY A 218 -34.13 -4.48 -5.24
CA GLY A 218 -33.46 -5.56 -4.50
C GLY A 218 -32.28 -5.18 -3.61
N GLN A 219 -32.36 -5.45 -2.33
CA GLN A 219 -31.28 -5.54 -1.37
C GLN A 219 -30.20 -6.57 -1.81
N GLN A 220 -29.43 -6.25 -2.85
CA GLN A 220 -28.07 -6.73 -2.98
C GLN A 220 -27.24 -5.77 -2.14
N GLN A 221 -26.45 -6.28 -1.21
CA GLN A 221 -25.44 -5.54 -0.47
C GLN A 221 -24.45 -4.98 -1.51
N SER A 222 -24.79 -3.82 -2.07
CA SER A 222 -23.87 -3.09 -2.97
C SER A 222 -22.66 -2.69 -2.14
N ALA A 223 -21.47 -2.99 -2.67
CA ALA A 223 -20.21 -2.60 -2.02
C ALA A 223 -20.25 -1.10 -1.69
N PRO A 224 -19.71 -0.69 -0.54
CA PRO A 224 -19.73 0.73 -0.15
C PRO A 224 -18.95 1.57 -1.19
N HIS A 225 -19.46 2.78 -1.45
CA HIS A 225 -18.85 3.71 -2.40
C HIS A 225 -18.25 4.89 -1.66
N ILE A 226 -17.12 5.37 -2.17
CA ILE A 226 -16.48 6.62 -1.71
C ILE A 226 -16.21 7.50 -2.91
N GLU A 227 -16.25 8.80 -2.68
CA GLU A 227 -15.89 9.80 -3.70
C GLU A 227 -14.42 10.18 -3.56
N LEU A 228 -13.70 10.14 -4.68
CA LEU A 228 -12.28 10.52 -4.74
C LEU A 228 -12.14 11.82 -5.53
N LEU A 229 -11.69 12.86 -4.85
CA LEU A 229 -11.38 14.16 -5.43
C LEU A 229 -9.87 14.31 -5.57
N ALA A 230 -9.38 14.59 -6.76
CA ALA A 230 -7.98 14.95 -6.99
C ALA A 230 -7.86 16.10 -7.97
N ALA A 231 -6.72 16.80 -7.92
CA ALA A 231 -6.38 17.77 -8.95
C ALA A 231 -5.87 17.02 -10.20
N THR A 232 -6.38 17.41 -11.36
CA THR A 232 -5.85 16.94 -12.64
C THR A 232 -4.45 17.51 -12.89
N ALA A 233 -3.73 16.96 -13.88
CA ALA A 233 -2.43 17.49 -14.32
C ALA A 233 -2.49 19.00 -14.69
N GLY A 234 -3.66 19.49 -15.12
CA GLY A 234 -3.92 20.91 -15.41
C GLY A 234 -4.38 21.73 -14.20
N GLY A 235 -4.47 21.13 -13.01
CA GLY A 235 -4.87 21.80 -11.77
C GLY A 235 -6.39 21.89 -11.55
N ALA A 236 -7.22 21.44 -12.49
CA ALA A 236 -8.67 21.42 -12.30
C ALA A 236 -9.08 20.27 -11.36
N PRO A 237 -10.09 20.46 -10.48
CA PRO A 237 -10.61 19.40 -9.66
C PRO A 237 -11.33 18.36 -10.54
N ASN A 238 -11.14 17.08 -10.22
CA ASN A 238 -11.86 15.98 -10.84
C ASN A 238 -12.31 14.99 -9.76
N VAL A 239 -13.46 14.37 -9.96
CA VAL A 239 -14.08 13.45 -9.01
C VAL A 239 -14.38 12.14 -9.71
N VAL A 240 -14.11 11.03 -9.04
CA VAL A 240 -14.55 9.70 -9.45
C VAL A 240 -15.12 8.96 -8.25
N SER A 241 -16.11 8.10 -8.49
CA SER A 241 -16.64 7.21 -7.48
C SER A 241 -15.88 5.90 -7.47
N LEU A 242 -15.49 5.42 -6.29
CA LEU A 242 -14.80 4.16 -6.07
C LEU A 242 -15.66 3.23 -5.23
N SER A 243 -15.96 2.06 -5.77
CA SER A 243 -16.56 0.96 -5.02
C SER A 243 -15.47 0.27 -4.19
N VAL A 244 -15.63 0.25 -2.88
CA VAL A 244 -14.62 -0.34 -1.98
C VAL A 244 -14.83 -1.84 -1.87
N GLY A 245 -13.91 -2.61 -2.42
CA GLY A 245 -13.94 -4.08 -2.43
C GLY A 245 -13.39 -4.74 -1.18
N GLY A 246 -12.66 -3.99 -0.35
CA GLY A 246 -12.03 -4.51 0.86
C GLY A 246 -10.94 -3.61 1.41
N ALA A 247 -10.34 -4.03 2.52
CA ALA A 247 -9.22 -3.35 3.14
C ALA A 247 -7.91 -4.11 2.90
N ASP A 248 -6.86 -3.38 2.47
CA ASP A 248 -5.49 -3.88 2.31
C ASP A 248 -4.60 -3.21 3.36
N PRO A 249 -4.33 -3.88 4.51
CA PRO A 249 -3.57 -3.29 5.59
C PRO A 249 -2.15 -2.97 5.16
N GLN A 250 -1.69 -1.79 5.56
CA GLN A 250 -0.35 -1.31 5.24
C GLN A 250 0.60 -1.50 6.44
N PRO A 251 1.90 -1.72 6.21
CA PRO A 251 2.86 -1.99 7.30
C PRO A 251 3.11 -0.77 8.20
N VAL A 252 2.85 0.44 7.70
CA VAL A 252 3.03 1.69 8.44
C VAL A 252 1.68 2.36 8.61
N LYS A 253 1.36 2.74 9.87
CA LYS A 253 0.06 3.31 10.24
C LYS A 253 -0.29 4.56 9.44
N GLU A 254 0.66 5.46 9.24
CA GLU A 254 0.46 6.71 8.50
C GLU A 254 0.09 6.45 7.04
N LEU A 255 0.66 5.39 6.44
CA LEU A 255 0.29 4.96 5.10
C LEU A 255 -1.08 4.27 5.12
N ASP A 256 -1.34 3.42 6.10
CA ASP A 256 -2.60 2.69 6.25
C ASP A 256 -3.82 3.63 6.43
N ASP A 257 -3.62 4.74 7.16
CA ASP A 257 -4.63 5.76 7.37
C ASP A 257 -4.93 6.60 6.09
N ASN A 258 -4.16 6.44 5.01
CA ASN A 258 -4.27 7.27 3.79
C ASN A 258 -4.21 6.44 2.47
N TYR A 259 -4.08 5.13 2.52
CA TYR A 259 -3.81 4.31 1.34
C TYR A 259 -5.07 3.97 0.55
N ILE A 260 -4.98 4.12 -0.78
CA ILE A 260 -5.98 3.62 -1.75
C ILE A 260 -5.26 2.95 -2.92
N ALA A 261 -5.71 1.76 -3.28
CA ALA A 261 -5.32 1.07 -4.51
C ALA A 261 -6.53 0.94 -5.44
N MET A 262 -6.35 1.26 -6.70
CA MET A 262 -7.42 1.22 -7.70
C MET A 262 -6.91 0.74 -9.06
N PRO A 263 -7.78 0.30 -9.98
CA PRO A 263 -7.38 -0.03 -11.34
C PRO A 263 -6.71 1.16 -12.03
N LEU A 264 -5.66 0.89 -12.79
CA LEU A 264 -4.90 1.92 -13.51
C LEU A 264 -5.77 2.85 -14.37
N PRO A 265 -6.77 2.35 -15.14
CA PRO A 265 -7.64 3.23 -15.94
C PRO A 265 -8.41 4.24 -15.10
N LEU A 266 -8.91 3.85 -13.91
CA LEU A 266 -9.63 4.75 -13.01
C LEU A 266 -8.70 5.83 -12.44
N ALA A 267 -7.49 5.44 -12.03
CA ALA A 267 -6.47 6.39 -11.58
C ALA A 267 -6.08 7.40 -12.66
N GLN A 268 -5.91 6.92 -13.91
CA GLN A 268 -5.66 7.79 -15.06
C GLN A 268 -6.83 8.74 -15.35
N GLN A 269 -8.06 8.24 -15.28
CA GLN A 269 -9.26 9.08 -15.44
C GLN A 269 -9.34 10.17 -14.37
N LEU A 270 -9.02 9.85 -13.12
CA LEU A 270 -9.04 10.82 -12.02
C LEU A 270 -8.01 11.94 -12.22
N VAL A 271 -6.81 11.61 -12.72
CA VAL A 271 -5.68 12.54 -12.80
C VAL A 271 -5.61 13.27 -14.15
N TYR A 272 -5.98 12.60 -15.26
CA TYR A 272 -5.85 13.17 -16.62
C TYR A 272 -7.19 13.40 -17.31
N GLY A 273 -8.30 12.93 -16.73
CA GLY A 273 -9.61 12.99 -17.41
C GLY A 273 -9.72 11.93 -18.51
N ARG A 274 -10.55 12.19 -19.53
CA ARG A 274 -10.92 11.19 -20.54
C ARG A 274 -10.01 11.13 -21.76
N GLY A 275 -8.86 11.72 -21.78
CA GLY A 275 -8.10 11.82 -23.05
C GLY A 275 -6.64 11.38 -22.96
N GLU A 276 -6.02 11.46 -21.83
CA GLU A 276 -4.59 11.20 -21.68
C GLU A 276 -4.35 9.93 -20.85
N HIS A 277 -3.46 9.07 -21.34
CA HIS A 277 -3.08 7.82 -20.68
C HIS A 277 -1.59 7.85 -20.34
N LYS A 278 -1.22 8.69 -19.35
CA LYS A 278 0.14 8.75 -18.81
C LYS A 278 0.23 7.87 -17.57
N VAL A 279 1.45 7.54 -17.17
CA VAL A 279 1.73 6.83 -15.91
C VAL A 279 2.86 7.53 -15.18
N THR A 280 2.85 7.47 -13.86
CA THR A 280 3.92 8.07 -13.05
C THR A 280 5.22 7.32 -13.20
N GLY A 281 5.15 5.98 -13.28
CA GLY A 281 6.32 5.12 -13.39
C GLY A 281 6.03 3.77 -13.99
N ILE A 282 7.10 3.07 -14.39
CA ILE A 282 7.06 1.68 -14.82
C ILE A 282 7.85 0.88 -13.80
N VAL A 283 7.17 -0.03 -13.13
CA VAL A 283 7.74 -0.90 -12.11
C VAL A 283 8.30 -2.16 -12.77
N LEU A 284 9.50 -2.53 -12.38
CA LEU A 284 10.20 -3.72 -12.83
C LEU A 284 10.50 -4.60 -11.61
N GLN A 285 10.09 -5.85 -11.68
CA GLN A 285 10.44 -6.86 -10.70
C GLN A 285 11.34 -7.89 -11.35
N ASP A 286 12.50 -8.13 -10.76
CA ASP A 286 13.42 -9.16 -11.22
C ASP A 286 12.89 -10.56 -10.86
N ARG A 287 13.32 -11.52 -11.66
CA ARG A 287 13.00 -12.95 -11.48
C ARG A 287 13.78 -13.58 -10.33
N LYS A 288 14.99 -13.08 -10.08
CA LYS A 288 15.85 -13.46 -8.96
C LYS A 288 16.59 -12.21 -8.50
N SER A 289 16.66 -11.95 -7.17
CA SER A 289 17.66 -11.02 -6.68
C SER A 289 19.02 -11.60 -7.01
N VAL A 290 19.82 -10.85 -7.75
CA VAL A 290 21.23 -11.18 -7.98
C VAL A 290 21.96 -10.69 -6.73
N VAL A 291 22.31 -11.63 -5.84
CA VAL A 291 23.33 -11.42 -4.82
C VAL A 291 24.66 -11.74 -5.43
#